data_482e35979f21adf3db3d6efcfca3661c
#
_entry.id   482e35979f21adf3db3d6efcfca3661c
#
_cell.length_a   1.000
_cell.length_b   1.000
_cell.length_c   1.000
_cell.angle_alpha   90.00
_cell.angle_beta   90.00
_cell.angle_gamma   90.00
#
_symmetry.space_group_name_H-M   'P 1'
#
loop_
_entity.id
_entity.type
_entity.pdbx_description
1 polymer ?
#
loop_
_entity_poly.entity_id
_entity_poly.type
_entity_poly.pdbx_seq_one_letter_code
_entity_poly.pdbx_strand_id
1 'polypeptide(L)'
;MVFCGVRLHRVQAAQKNYINSNVPTLFFHGWGSSYRAERQMANYAKNKGVTNTIIRADVSAKGEVELIGNMKKNARNPIVEVNYQDNKNANYNEDAKWMKNVVVALQKKCGIKKFNVVGHSMGNMSIMFYLLNYGGDKRLPQIQKQVDIAGHFNGILGMDDKSGESKLDKNGKPNIFRQSYKKLLAIRDSYPKNQIDVLNIYGDVGDKSDGRVSNNSSKSLKYLLNSREKSYQELKISGKYGQHSKLHESKEVDKALVSFLWAK
;
A
#
# COMPACT_ATOMS: atom_id res chain seq x y z
N MET A 1 -14.47 -23.63 30.97
CA MET A 1 -13.66 -22.41 31.38
C MET A 1 -12.20 -22.38 30.92
N VAL A 2 -11.67 -23.43 30.30
CA VAL A 2 -10.23 -23.50 29.87
C VAL A 2 -9.95 -22.78 28.54
N PHE A 3 -10.95 -22.63 27.66
CA PHE A 3 -10.75 -22.00 26.34
C PHE A 3 -10.51 -20.48 26.34
N CYS A 4 -11.00 -19.78 27.35
CA CYS A 4 -10.85 -18.32 27.43
C CYS A 4 -9.42 -17.89 27.83
N GLY A 5 -8.79 -18.65 28.74
CA GLY A 5 -7.44 -18.35 29.23
C GLY A 5 -6.35 -18.57 28.20
N VAL A 6 -6.46 -19.61 27.38
CA VAL A 6 -5.47 -19.92 26.31
C VAL A 6 -5.50 -18.85 25.19
N ARG A 7 -6.68 -18.33 24.87
CA ARG A 7 -6.81 -17.26 23.87
C ARG A 7 -6.26 -15.92 24.36
N LEU A 8 -6.47 -15.59 25.63
CA LEU A 8 -5.91 -14.38 26.27
C LEU A 8 -4.38 -14.43 26.37
N HIS A 9 -3.79 -15.57 26.75
CA HIS A 9 -2.34 -15.75 26.82
C HIS A 9 -1.67 -15.69 25.43
N ARG A 10 -2.29 -16.28 24.40
CA ARG A 10 -1.79 -16.19 23.01
C ARG A 10 -1.84 -14.76 22.46
N VAL A 11 -2.88 -14.00 22.76
CA VAL A 11 -3.01 -12.60 22.35
C VAL A 11 -1.99 -11.72 23.08
N GLN A 12 -1.76 -11.94 24.37
CA GLN A 12 -0.75 -11.21 25.14
C GLN A 12 0.68 -11.53 24.70
N ALA A 13 1.00 -12.80 24.38
CA ALA A 13 2.30 -13.19 23.86
C ALA A 13 2.57 -12.60 22.45
N ALA A 14 1.57 -12.58 21.59
CA ALA A 14 1.66 -11.94 20.27
C ALA A 14 1.90 -10.43 20.37
N GLN A 15 1.29 -9.75 21.34
CA GLN A 15 1.46 -8.31 21.57
C GLN A 15 2.88 -7.90 21.95
N LYS A 16 3.66 -8.80 22.57
CA LYS A 16 5.07 -8.52 22.93
C LYS A 16 5.98 -8.36 21.70
N ASN A 17 5.60 -8.94 20.55
CA ASN A 17 6.43 -8.98 19.34
C ASN A 17 6.13 -7.82 18.37
N TYR A 18 5.06 -7.03 18.61
CA TYR A 18 4.65 -5.94 17.73
C TYR A 18 4.75 -4.60 18.44
N ILE A 19 5.05 -3.57 17.63
CA ILE A 19 4.99 -2.19 18.13
C ILE A 19 3.55 -1.87 18.57
N ASN A 20 3.43 -0.96 19.53
CA ASN A 20 2.15 -0.38 19.92
C ASN A 20 2.16 1.08 19.51
N SER A 21 1.49 1.40 18.41
CA SER A 21 1.48 2.73 17.82
C SER A 21 0.05 3.17 17.49
N ASN A 22 -0.21 4.45 17.57
CA ASN A 22 -1.45 5.07 17.08
C ASN A 22 -1.35 5.54 15.61
N VAL A 23 -0.22 5.27 14.96
CA VAL A 23 -0.02 5.57 13.53
C VAL A 23 -0.90 4.65 12.69
N PRO A 24 -1.89 5.16 11.95
CA PRO A 24 -2.75 4.34 11.12
C PRO A 24 -2.03 3.83 9.87
N THR A 25 -2.46 2.67 9.37
CA THR A 25 -2.08 2.15 8.07
C THR A 25 -3.28 2.18 7.14
N LEU A 26 -3.16 2.90 6.02
CA LEU A 26 -4.20 3.06 5.03
C LEU A 26 -4.02 2.02 3.92
N PHE A 27 -5.08 1.26 3.63
CA PHE A 27 -5.09 0.22 2.59
C PHE A 27 -5.89 0.71 1.38
N PHE A 28 -5.29 0.62 0.19
CA PHE A 28 -5.85 1.10 -1.07
C PHE A 28 -6.03 -0.07 -2.05
N HIS A 29 -7.26 -0.31 -2.48
CA HIS A 29 -7.64 -1.39 -3.40
C HIS A 29 -7.26 -1.10 -4.86
N GLY A 30 -7.31 -2.16 -5.68
CA GLY A 30 -7.09 -2.09 -7.12
C GLY A 30 -8.32 -1.66 -7.93
N TRP A 31 -8.12 -1.57 -9.24
CA TRP A 31 -9.15 -1.22 -10.24
C TRP A 31 -10.37 -2.13 -10.17
N GLY A 32 -11.56 -1.52 -10.20
CA GLY A 32 -12.85 -2.24 -10.19
C GLY A 32 -13.12 -3.02 -8.91
N SER A 33 -12.32 -2.81 -7.86
CA SER A 33 -12.41 -3.50 -6.58
C SER A 33 -13.04 -2.59 -5.50
N SER A 34 -12.89 -2.96 -4.24
CA SER A 34 -13.36 -2.21 -3.08
C SER A 34 -12.51 -2.56 -1.86
N TYR A 35 -12.72 -1.88 -0.74
CA TYR A 35 -12.11 -2.19 0.55
C TYR A 35 -12.14 -3.69 0.94
N ARG A 36 -13.05 -4.47 0.35
CA ARG A 36 -13.18 -5.92 0.65
C ARG A 36 -11.99 -6.74 0.18
N ALA A 37 -11.28 -6.30 -0.87
CA ALA A 37 -10.10 -6.99 -1.37
C ALA A 37 -8.97 -6.99 -0.33
N GLU A 38 -8.78 -5.87 0.40
CA GLU A 38 -7.73 -5.74 1.41
C GLU A 38 -8.14 -6.23 2.79
N ARG A 39 -9.44 -6.55 2.96
CA ARG A 39 -9.99 -7.02 4.25
C ARG A 39 -9.36 -8.29 4.76
N GLN A 40 -8.91 -9.18 3.87
CA GLN A 40 -8.23 -10.41 4.25
C GLN A 40 -6.93 -10.08 5.00
N MET A 41 -6.08 -9.18 4.48
CA MET A 41 -4.83 -8.73 5.11
C MET A 41 -5.10 -7.98 6.43
N ALA A 42 -6.09 -7.10 6.45
CA ALA A 42 -6.50 -6.39 7.67
C ALA A 42 -6.98 -7.35 8.77
N ASN A 43 -7.79 -8.35 8.40
CA ASN A 43 -8.24 -9.38 9.33
C ASN A 43 -7.11 -10.29 9.80
N TYR A 44 -6.14 -10.60 8.93
CA TYR A 44 -4.95 -11.35 9.35
C TYR A 44 -4.18 -10.58 10.45
N ALA A 45 -3.92 -9.29 10.26
CA ALA A 45 -3.28 -8.45 11.27
C ALA A 45 -4.09 -8.41 12.59
N LYS A 46 -5.43 -8.30 12.50
CA LYS A 46 -6.33 -8.34 13.66
C LYS A 46 -6.25 -9.68 14.40
N ASN A 47 -6.30 -10.80 13.67
CA ASN A 47 -6.27 -12.14 14.24
C ASN A 47 -4.91 -12.48 14.88
N LYS A 48 -3.83 -11.84 14.41
CA LYS A 48 -2.49 -11.92 15.03
C LYS A 48 -2.33 -10.99 16.24
N GLY A 49 -3.36 -10.21 16.60
CA GLY A 49 -3.29 -9.28 17.72
C GLY A 49 -2.44 -8.04 17.45
N VAL A 50 -2.14 -7.74 16.17
CA VAL A 50 -1.37 -6.57 15.74
C VAL A 50 -2.21 -5.31 15.91
N THR A 51 -3.41 -5.31 15.37
CA THR A 51 -4.36 -4.19 15.50
C THR A 51 -5.56 -4.54 16.38
N ASN A 52 -6.12 -3.53 17.04
CA ASN A 52 -7.41 -3.63 17.75
C ASN A 52 -8.50 -2.77 17.10
N THR A 53 -8.18 -2.08 16.01
CA THR A 53 -9.07 -1.09 15.39
C THR A 53 -8.96 -1.15 13.87
N ILE A 54 -10.06 -1.43 13.21
CA ILE A 54 -10.21 -1.33 11.76
C ILE A 54 -11.40 -0.42 11.50
N ILE A 55 -11.20 0.63 10.73
CA ILE A 55 -12.24 1.54 10.25
C ILE A 55 -12.21 1.59 8.74
N ARG A 56 -13.23 2.17 8.11
CA ARG A 56 -13.28 2.37 6.67
C ARG A 56 -13.40 3.86 6.33
N ALA A 57 -12.79 4.29 5.25
CA ALA A 57 -12.96 5.59 4.66
C ALA A 57 -13.63 5.44 3.29
N ASP A 58 -14.91 5.72 3.20
CA ASP A 58 -15.64 5.77 1.93
C ASP A 58 -15.40 7.12 1.26
N VAL A 59 -15.02 7.08 -0.01
CA VAL A 59 -14.74 8.27 -0.81
C VAL A 59 -15.70 8.31 -1.99
N SER A 60 -16.55 9.34 -2.06
CA SER A 60 -17.46 9.54 -3.19
C SER A 60 -16.71 9.89 -4.47
N ALA A 61 -17.39 9.79 -5.62
CA ALA A 61 -16.83 10.23 -6.92
C ALA A 61 -16.45 11.73 -6.94
N LYS A 62 -17.00 12.53 -6.02
CA LYS A 62 -16.65 13.95 -5.83
C LYS A 62 -15.47 14.14 -4.86
N GLY A 63 -14.94 13.07 -4.26
CA GLY A 63 -13.86 13.12 -3.29
C GLY A 63 -14.31 13.46 -1.86
N GLU A 64 -15.60 13.41 -1.55
CA GLU A 64 -16.11 13.56 -0.20
C GLU A 64 -15.78 12.29 0.61
N VAL A 65 -15.37 12.48 1.87
CA VAL A 65 -14.88 11.38 2.71
C VAL A 65 -15.82 11.17 3.90
N GLU A 66 -16.33 9.94 4.01
CA GLU A 66 -17.06 9.47 5.17
C GLU A 66 -16.21 8.43 5.93
N LEU A 67 -15.92 8.70 7.21
CA LEU A 67 -15.23 7.73 8.07
C LEU A 67 -16.25 6.84 8.76
N ILE A 68 -16.27 5.56 8.43
CA ILE A 68 -17.16 4.54 8.99
C ILE A 68 -16.44 3.78 10.09
N GLY A 69 -16.97 3.84 11.29
CA GLY A 69 -16.36 3.30 12.51
C GLY A 69 -15.70 4.37 13.36
N ASN A 70 -15.13 3.95 14.48
CA ASN A 70 -14.54 4.87 15.45
C ASN A 70 -13.07 4.52 15.73
N MET A 71 -12.19 5.47 15.52
CA MET A 71 -10.79 5.38 15.91
C MET A 71 -10.66 5.82 17.38
N LYS A 72 -10.61 4.84 18.28
CA LYS A 72 -10.50 5.07 19.72
C LYS A 72 -9.17 5.75 20.08
N LYS A 73 -9.14 6.51 21.19
CA LYS A 73 -7.89 7.14 21.70
C LYS A 73 -6.76 6.14 21.97
N ASN A 74 -7.10 4.90 22.35
CA ASN A 74 -6.17 3.80 22.61
C ASN A 74 -6.11 2.81 21.43
N ALA A 75 -6.37 3.26 20.21
CA ALA A 75 -6.21 2.44 19.02
C ALA A 75 -4.74 2.00 18.90
N ARG A 76 -4.53 0.68 18.79
CA ARG A 76 -3.22 0.10 18.54
C ARG A 76 -3.11 -0.31 17.09
N ASN A 77 -2.10 0.24 16.40
CA ASN A 77 -1.81 -0.03 14.99
C ASN A 77 -3.09 0.01 14.13
N PRO A 78 -3.89 1.10 14.18
CA PRO A 78 -5.18 1.14 13.50
C PRO A 78 -5.02 0.96 11.99
N ILE A 79 -5.99 0.28 11.39
CA ILE A 79 -6.08 0.11 9.93
C ILE A 79 -7.27 0.90 9.42
N VAL A 80 -7.07 1.60 8.30
CA VAL A 80 -8.11 2.31 7.56
C VAL A 80 -8.25 1.68 6.19
N GLU A 81 -9.35 0.99 5.94
CA GLU A 81 -9.70 0.44 4.63
C GLU A 81 -10.27 1.58 3.77
N VAL A 82 -9.50 2.08 2.80
CA VAL A 82 -9.97 3.12 1.88
C VAL A 82 -10.82 2.50 0.78
N ASN A 83 -11.96 3.09 0.49
CA ASN A 83 -12.94 2.60 -0.47
C ASN A 83 -13.35 3.72 -1.44
N TYR A 84 -12.84 3.69 -2.64
CA TYR A 84 -13.25 4.60 -3.72
C TYR A 84 -14.56 4.10 -4.34
N GLN A 85 -15.63 4.90 -4.29
CA GLN A 85 -16.91 4.55 -4.90
C GLN A 85 -16.82 4.52 -6.42
N ASP A 86 -16.12 5.49 -7.02
CA ASP A 86 -15.69 5.39 -8.42
C ASP A 86 -14.40 4.61 -8.54
N ASN A 87 -14.52 3.29 -8.38
CA ASN A 87 -13.39 2.36 -8.36
C ASN A 87 -12.78 2.05 -9.74
N LYS A 88 -13.29 2.68 -10.79
CA LYS A 88 -12.78 2.59 -12.17
C LYS A 88 -12.29 3.93 -12.71
N ASN A 89 -12.02 4.89 -11.84
CA ASN A 89 -11.40 6.14 -12.24
C ASN A 89 -9.98 5.88 -12.78
N ALA A 90 -9.70 6.37 -14.00
CA ALA A 90 -8.40 6.25 -14.66
C ALA A 90 -7.52 7.50 -14.47
N ASN A 91 -8.02 8.51 -13.76
CA ASN A 91 -7.30 9.75 -13.49
C ASN A 91 -6.55 9.67 -12.15
N TYR A 92 -5.31 9.20 -12.19
CA TYR A 92 -4.49 9.07 -10.98
C TYR A 92 -4.25 10.37 -10.21
N ASN A 93 -4.36 11.55 -10.84
CA ASN A 93 -4.30 12.83 -10.12
C ASN A 93 -5.57 13.05 -9.30
N GLU A 94 -6.70 12.57 -9.75
CA GLU A 94 -7.95 12.61 -8.98
C GLU A 94 -7.91 11.63 -7.80
N ASP A 95 -7.44 10.40 -8.03
CA ASP A 95 -7.20 9.43 -6.96
C ASP A 95 -6.26 9.99 -5.90
N ALA A 96 -5.22 10.72 -6.31
CA ALA A 96 -4.31 11.42 -5.39
C ALA A 96 -5.02 12.50 -4.55
N LYS A 97 -5.97 13.23 -5.13
CA LYS A 97 -6.83 14.18 -4.39
C LYS A 97 -7.73 13.45 -3.39
N TRP A 98 -8.33 12.33 -3.81
CA TRP A 98 -9.15 11.51 -2.93
C TRP A 98 -8.35 10.97 -1.74
N MET A 99 -7.16 10.44 -2.00
CA MET A 99 -6.24 10.05 -0.93
C MET A 99 -5.91 11.23 0.00
N LYS A 100 -5.59 12.40 -0.54
CA LYS A 100 -5.36 13.61 0.26
C LYS A 100 -6.56 13.93 1.15
N ASN A 101 -7.78 13.85 0.60
CA ASN A 101 -9.01 14.12 1.36
C ASN A 101 -9.18 13.13 2.54
N VAL A 102 -8.86 11.84 2.32
CA VAL A 102 -8.83 10.84 3.41
C VAL A 102 -7.82 11.23 4.49
N VAL A 103 -6.60 11.58 4.09
CA VAL A 103 -5.52 11.99 5.02
C VAL A 103 -5.95 13.22 5.83
N VAL A 104 -6.55 14.23 5.19
CA VAL A 104 -7.06 15.45 5.85
C VAL A 104 -8.23 15.12 6.78
N ALA A 105 -9.14 14.24 6.38
CA ALA A 105 -10.25 13.82 7.24
C ALA A 105 -9.75 13.13 8.53
N LEU A 106 -8.77 12.23 8.40
CA LEU A 106 -8.12 11.57 9.53
C LEU A 106 -7.33 12.56 10.39
N GLN A 107 -6.64 13.53 9.79
CA GLN A 107 -5.93 14.58 10.50
C GLN A 107 -6.93 15.41 11.35
N LYS A 108 -8.04 15.86 10.78
CA LYS A 108 -9.04 16.67 11.45
C LYS A 108 -9.80 15.91 12.55
N LYS A 109 -10.25 14.67 12.26
CA LYS A 109 -11.08 13.89 13.18
C LYS A 109 -10.29 13.10 14.22
N CYS A 110 -9.07 12.66 13.87
CA CYS A 110 -8.29 11.74 14.70
C CYS A 110 -6.94 12.31 15.15
N GLY A 111 -6.57 13.52 14.67
CA GLY A 111 -5.33 14.19 15.07
C GLY A 111 -4.05 13.48 14.58
N ILE A 112 -4.13 12.67 13.52
CA ILE A 112 -2.94 11.95 13.02
C ILE A 112 -1.90 12.94 12.48
N LYS A 113 -0.63 12.62 12.72
CA LYS A 113 0.52 13.36 12.17
C LYS A 113 1.38 12.49 11.25
N LYS A 114 1.22 11.19 11.34
CA LYS A 114 1.96 10.17 10.59
C LYS A 114 1.01 9.05 10.20
N PHE A 115 1.33 8.36 9.10
CA PHE A 115 0.57 7.19 8.66
C PHE A 115 1.46 6.27 7.81
N ASN A 116 1.03 5.03 7.61
CA ASN A 116 1.60 4.09 6.67
C ASN A 116 0.61 3.84 5.53
N VAL A 117 1.10 3.35 4.41
CA VAL A 117 0.28 3.02 3.24
C VAL A 117 0.55 1.61 2.76
N VAL A 118 -0.50 0.95 2.28
CA VAL A 118 -0.46 -0.33 1.58
C VAL A 118 -1.31 -0.18 0.33
N GLY A 119 -0.74 -0.35 -0.85
CA GLY A 119 -1.45 -0.31 -2.12
C GLY A 119 -1.44 -1.67 -2.80
N HIS A 120 -2.55 -2.03 -3.45
CA HIS A 120 -2.61 -3.13 -4.39
C HIS A 120 -2.94 -2.61 -5.78
N SER A 121 -2.15 -3.00 -6.79
CA SER A 121 -2.41 -2.63 -8.20
C SER A 121 -2.58 -1.11 -8.38
N MET A 122 -3.76 -0.63 -8.81
CA MET A 122 -4.08 0.80 -8.97
C MET A 122 -3.92 1.60 -7.66
N GLY A 123 -4.13 0.97 -6.49
CA GLY A 123 -3.90 1.62 -5.20
C GLY A 123 -2.47 2.14 -5.03
N ASN A 124 -1.48 1.48 -5.65
CA ASN A 124 -0.10 1.99 -5.67
C ASN A 124 0.02 3.28 -6.48
N MET A 125 -0.71 3.38 -7.58
CA MET A 125 -0.70 4.60 -8.40
C MET A 125 -1.33 5.79 -7.64
N SER A 126 -2.41 5.55 -6.89
CA SER A 126 -2.98 6.56 -6.00
C SER A 126 -1.94 7.07 -5.00
N ILE A 127 -1.16 6.18 -4.39
CA ILE A 127 -0.08 6.51 -3.44
C ILE A 127 1.04 7.28 -4.13
N MET A 128 1.51 6.82 -5.28
CA MET A 128 2.61 7.46 -6.00
C MET A 128 2.24 8.85 -6.53
N PHE A 129 1.03 9.03 -7.05
CA PHE A 129 0.55 10.35 -7.47
C PHE A 129 0.23 11.27 -6.29
N TYR A 130 -0.17 10.73 -5.13
CA TYR A 130 -0.24 11.50 -3.89
C TYR A 130 1.13 12.01 -3.47
N LEU A 131 2.15 11.17 -3.48
CA LEU A 131 3.52 11.56 -3.17
C LEU A 131 4.09 12.55 -4.18
N LEU A 132 3.77 12.38 -5.48
CA LEU A 132 4.13 13.33 -6.52
C LEU A 132 3.56 14.72 -6.24
N ASN A 133 2.27 14.78 -5.91
CA ASN A 133 1.56 16.07 -5.81
C ASN A 133 1.64 16.70 -4.42
N TYR A 134 1.80 15.90 -3.36
CA TYR A 134 1.68 16.36 -1.97
C TYR A 134 2.78 15.87 -1.04
N GLY A 135 3.71 15.03 -1.49
CA GLY A 135 4.76 14.43 -0.64
C GLY A 135 5.67 15.45 0.03
N GLY A 136 5.85 16.63 -0.58
CA GLY A 136 6.61 17.74 -0.02
C GLY A 136 5.84 18.62 0.98
N ASP A 137 4.52 18.50 1.10
CA ASP A 137 3.71 19.37 1.97
C ASP A 137 3.80 18.93 3.44
N LYS A 138 4.55 19.68 4.23
CA LYS A 138 4.77 19.41 5.66
C LYS A 138 3.56 19.72 6.56
N ARG A 139 2.50 20.35 6.05
CA ARG A 139 1.24 20.60 6.76
C ARG A 139 0.36 19.34 6.82
N LEU A 140 0.59 18.39 5.90
CA LEU A 140 -0.10 17.11 5.87
C LEU A 140 0.60 16.07 6.76
N PRO A 141 -0.14 15.10 7.31
CA PRO A 141 0.45 13.93 7.93
C PRO A 141 1.48 13.25 7.02
N GLN A 142 2.56 12.74 7.59
CA GLN A 142 3.71 12.23 6.86
C GLN A 142 3.71 10.71 6.78
N ILE A 143 3.94 10.15 5.59
CA ILE A 143 4.10 8.70 5.37
C ILE A 143 5.39 8.22 6.04
N GLN A 144 5.31 7.10 6.77
CA GLN A 144 6.46 6.48 7.43
C GLN A 144 6.87 5.17 6.74
N LYS A 145 5.90 4.36 6.34
CA LYS A 145 6.14 3.09 5.65
C LYS A 145 5.19 2.97 4.45
N GLN A 146 5.71 2.41 3.37
CA GLN A 146 4.99 2.17 2.12
C GLN A 146 5.16 0.70 1.74
N VAL A 147 4.04 0.01 1.52
CA VAL A 147 4.02 -1.34 0.96
C VAL A 147 3.29 -1.30 -0.37
N ASP A 148 3.98 -1.69 -1.41
CA ASP A 148 3.45 -1.75 -2.76
C ASP A 148 3.25 -3.22 -3.15
N ILE A 149 2.02 -3.63 -3.48
CA ILE A 149 1.68 -4.99 -3.90
C ILE A 149 1.21 -4.94 -5.34
N ALA A 150 1.84 -5.70 -6.24
CA ALA A 150 1.51 -5.74 -7.66
C ALA A 150 1.49 -4.36 -8.34
N GLY A 151 2.43 -3.47 -8.00
CA GLY A 151 2.50 -2.12 -8.54
C GLY A 151 2.83 -2.10 -10.03
N HIS A 152 1.98 -1.44 -10.85
CA HIS A 152 2.15 -1.35 -12.30
C HIS A 152 2.77 0.01 -12.71
N PHE A 153 3.91 0.36 -12.09
CA PHE A 153 4.50 1.70 -12.24
C PHE A 153 4.87 2.03 -13.67
N ASN A 154 5.35 1.04 -14.46
CA ASN A 154 5.73 1.21 -15.85
C ASN A 154 4.90 0.37 -16.83
N GLY A 155 3.58 0.32 -16.59
CA GLY A 155 2.62 -0.27 -17.52
C GLY A 155 2.01 -1.60 -17.08
N ILE A 156 0.97 -1.99 -17.80
CA ILE A 156 0.12 -3.17 -17.61
C ILE A 156 0.17 -4.02 -18.88
N LEU A 157 0.40 -5.33 -18.73
CA LEU A 157 0.43 -6.27 -19.86
C LEU A 157 -0.90 -6.28 -20.62
N GLY A 158 -0.80 -6.17 -21.94
CA GLY A 158 -1.96 -6.14 -22.84
C GLY A 158 -2.65 -4.76 -22.93
N MET A 159 -2.17 -3.76 -22.17
CA MET A 159 -2.63 -2.36 -22.31
C MET A 159 -1.52 -1.51 -22.94
N ASP A 160 -0.54 -1.15 -22.16
CA ASP A 160 0.58 -0.28 -22.56
C ASP A 160 1.95 -0.93 -22.32
N ASP A 161 1.99 -2.19 -21.86
CA ASP A 161 3.19 -3.03 -21.78
C ASP A 161 2.99 -4.36 -22.52
N LYS A 162 4.10 -4.98 -22.97
CA LYS A 162 4.12 -6.29 -23.60
C LYS A 162 5.16 -7.19 -22.93
N SER A 163 4.88 -8.49 -22.90
CA SER A 163 5.79 -9.47 -22.31
C SER A 163 7.19 -9.38 -22.95
N GLY A 164 8.24 -9.26 -22.12
CA GLY A 164 9.63 -9.18 -22.53
C GLY A 164 10.07 -7.85 -23.16
N GLU A 165 9.18 -6.89 -23.39
CA GLU A 165 9.52 -5.60 -24.01
C GLU A 165 10.25 -4.68 -23.03
N SER A 166 9.72 -4.53 -21.82
CA SER A 166 10.37 -3.73 -20.77
C SER A 166 11.54 -4.50 -20.16
N LYS A 167 12.72 -3.85 -20.13
CA LYS A 167 13.93 -4.37 -19.48
C LYS A 167 14.46 -3.33 -18.51
N LEU A 168 15.05 -3.78 -17.41
CA LEU A 168 15.67 -2.90 -16.42
C LEU A 168 17.19 -2.98 -16.50
N ASP A 169 17.86 -1.86 -16.32
CA ASP A 169 19.29 -1.83 -16.06
C ASP A 169 19.61 -2.19 -14.60
N LYS A 170 20.87 -2.16 -14.21
CA LYS A 170 21.34 -2.45 -12.84
C LYS A 170 20.79 -1.52 -11.77
N ASN A 171 20.32 -0.33 -12.16
CA ASN A 171 19.74 0.66 -11.26
C ASN A 171 18.19 0.59 -11.22
N GLY A 172 17.59 -0.39 -11.92
CA GLY A 172 16.14 -0.52 -12.04
C GLY A 172 15.51 0.42 -13.07
N LYS A 173 16.30 1.10 -13.91
CA LYS A 173 15.81 2.01 -14.95
C LYS A 173 15.24 1.23 -16.12
N PRO A 174 13.95 1.45 -16.48
CA PRO A 174 13.38 0.85 -17.68
C PRO A 174 14.01 1.41 -18.97
N ASN A 175 14.16 0.53 -19.96
CA ASN A 175 14.57 0.93 -21.32
C ASN A 175 13.47 1.73 -22.04
N ILE A 176 12.20 1.55 -21.66
CA ILE A 176 11.04 2.24 -22.20
C ILE A 176 10.27 2.85 -21.04
N PHE A 177 9.96 4.14 -21.11
CA PHE A 177 9.12 4.85 -20.13
C PHE A 177 7.70 4.98 -20.68
N ARG A 178 6.74 4.32 -20.04
CA ARG A 178 5.30 4.46 -20.35
C ARG A 178 4.79 5.84 -19.88
N GLN A 179 3.62 6.23 -20.35
CA GLN A 179 3.12 7.59 -20.12
C GLN A 179 3.01 7.95 -18.63
N SER A 180 2.42 7.07 -17.82
CA SER A 180 2.28 7.30 -16.38
C SER A 180 3.65 7.34 -15.68
N TYR A 181 4.58 6.48 -16.11
CA TYR A 181 5.94 6.45 -15.59
C TYR A 181 6.70 7.75 -15.85
N LYS A 182 6.57 8.31 -17.08
CA LYS A 182 7.17 9.62 -17.42
C LYS A 182 6.69 10.72 -16.47
N LYS A 183 5.38 10.73 -16.14
CA LYS A 183 4.82 11.68 -15.18
C LYS A 183 5.41 11.46 -13.78
N LEU A 184 5.54 10.20 -13.36
CA LEU A 184 6.08 9.84 -12.05
C LEU A 184 7.57 10.14 -11.88
N LEU A 185 8.36 10.36 -12.94
CA LEU A 185 9.77 10.75 -12.78
C LEU A 185 9.95 12.04 -11.95
N ALA A 186 8.99 12.95 -11.98
CA ALA A 186 9.02 14.17 -11.18
C ALA A 186 8.83 13.92 -9.66
N ILE A 187 8.49 12.69 -9.24
CA ILE A 187 8.39 12.34 -7.82
C ILE A 187 9.73 12.49 -7.09
N ARG A 188 10.83 12.45 -7.83
CA ARG A 188 12.18 12.65 -7.31
C ARG A 188 12.38 13.99 -6.61
N ASP A 189 11.54 14.98 -6.91
CA ASP A 189 11.59 16.29 -6.27
C ASP A 189 10.71 16.35 -5.01
N SER A 190 9.59 15.61 -4.99
CA SER A 190 8.59 15.67 -3.94
C SER A 190 8.65 14.51 -2.94
N TYR A 191 9.25 13.35 -3.30
CA TYR A 191 9.35 12.20 -2.40
C TYR A 191 10.21 12.55 -1.18
N PRO A 192 9.71 12.33 0.06
CA PRO A 192 10.44 12.71 1.27
C PRO A 192 11.77 11.96 1.40
N LYS A 193 12.88 12.72 1.48
CA LYS A 193 14.22 12.13 1.57
C LYS A 193 14.46 11.50 2.94
N ASN A 194 14.97 10.26 2.99
CA ASN A 194 15.34 9.52 4.20
C ASN A 194 14.19 9.34 5.21
N GLN A 195 12.94 9.26 4.74
CA GLN A 195 11.78 9.21 5.64
C GLN A 195 10.99 7.91 5.56
N ILE A 196 10.79 7.37 4.36
CA ILE A 196 9.85 6.27 4.11
C ILE A 196 10.62 4.96 3.95
N ASP A 197 10.30 3.97 4.79
CA ASP A 197 10.70 2.58 4.57
C ASP A 197 9.77 1.96 3.53
N VAL A 198 10.31 1.30 2.49
CA VAL A 198 9.56 0.75 1.35
C VAL A 198 9.70 -0.75 1.24
N LEU A 199 8.58 -1.46 1.07
CA LEU A 199 8.51 -2.86 0.71
C LEU A 199 7.73 -3.03 -0.58
N ASN A 200 8.38 -3.48 -1.65
CA ASN A 200 7.78 -3.76 -2.94
C ASN A 200 7.55 -5.26 -3.12
N ILE A 201 6.29 -5.68 -3.18
CA ILE A 201 5.88 -7.09 -3.34
C ILE A 201 5.35 -7.28 -4.74
N TYR A 202 5.92 -8.21 -5.50
CA TYR A 202 5.48 -8.53 -6.84
C TYR A 202 5.34 -10.03 -7.06
N GLY A 203 4.46 -10.40 -7.97
CA GLY A 203 4.12 -11.78 -8.25
C GLY A 203 4.82 -12.33 -9.48
N ASP A 204 4.98 -13.66 -9.53
CA ASP A 204 5.53 -14.38 -10.68
C ASP A 204 4.81 -15.71 -10.86
N VAL A 205 3.97 -15.82 -11.89
CA VAL A 205 3.27 -17.07 -12.22
C VAL A 205 4.11 -18.03 -13.08
N GLY A 206 5.40 -17.71 -13.30
CA GLY A 206 6.34 -18.51 -14.08
C GLY A 206 6.77 -17.88 -15.41
N ASP A 207 6.20 -16.72 -15.75
CA ASP A 207 6.46 -15.98 -16.99
C ASP A 207 7.09 -14.60 -16.77
N LYS A 208 7.62 -14.34 -15.58
CA LYS A 208 8.17 -13.05 -15.13
C LYS A 208 7.08 -11.96 -15.02
N SER A 209 5.88 -12.38 -14.72
CA SER A 209 4.74 -11.50 -14.45
C SER A 209 3.82 -12.12 -13.40
N ASP A 210 2.89 -11.33 -12.87
CA ASP A 210 1.77 -11.82 -12.07
C ASP A 210 0.51 -12.14 -12.92
N GLY A 211 0.68 -12.20 -14.26
CA GLY A 211 -0.38 -12.37 -15.24
C GLY A 211 -1.05 -11.07 -15.68
N ARG A 212 -0.72 -9.94 -15.05
CA ARG A 212 -1.23 -8.59 -15.40
C ARG A 212 -0.12 -7.55 -15.46
N VAL A 213 0.86 -7.66 -14.59
CA VAL A 213 1.96 -6.71 -14.45
C VAL A 213 3.28 -7.46 -14.60
N SER A 214 4.14 -7.01 -15.49
CA SER A 214 5.49 -7.57 -15.62
C SER A 214 6.32 -7.28 -14.36
N ASN A 215 7.17 -8.22 -13.96
CA ASN A 215 8.07 -8.01 -12.82
C ASN A 215 8.93 -6.74 -13.01
N ASN A 216 9.28 -6.42 -14.25
CA ASN A 216 10.05 -5.22 -14.57
C ASN A 216 9.25 -3.94 -14.36
N SER A 217 7.94 -3.94 -14.63
CA SER A 217 7.07 -2.81 -14.30
C SER A 217 7.02 -2.58 -12.79
N SER A 218 6.79 -3.61 -11.97
CA SER A 218 6.77 -3.49 -10.52
C SER A 218 8.13 -3.08 -9.94
N LYS A 219 9.22 -3.68 -10.41
CA LYS A 219 10.59 -3.41 -9.93
C LYS A 219 11.12 -2.03 -10.34
N SER A 220 10.53 -1.40 -11.37
CA SER A 220 10.92 -0.05 -11.79
C SER A 220 10.66 1.03 -10.73
N LEU A 221 9.91 0.73 -9.68
CA LEU A 221 9.73 1.58 -8.51
C LEU A 221 11.07 2.05 -7.95
N LYS A 222 12.06 1.17 -7.84
CA LYS A 222 13.40 1.51 -7.32
C LYS A 222 14.03 2.71 -8.04
N TYR A 223 13.93 2.73 -9.36
CA TYR A 223 14.46 3.84 -10.16
C TYR A 223 13.63 5.14 -9.98
N LEU A 224 12.31 5.04 -9.78
CA LEU A 224 11.47 6.21 -9.48
C LEU A 224 11.89 6.87 -8.16
N LEU A 225 12.12 6.08 -7.12
CA LEU A 225 12.47 6.58 -5.78
C LEU A 225 13.85 7.23 -5.73
N ASN A 226 14.78 6.83 -6.61
CA ASN A 226 16.08 7.45 -6.79
C ASN A 226 16.91 7.58 -5.50
N SER A 227 16.87 6.54 -4.66
CA SER A 227 17.53 6.49 -3.35
C SER A 227 17.09 7.62 -2.37
N ARG A 228 15.84 8.08 -2.51
CA ARG A 228 15.26 9.03 -1.56
C ARG A 228 14.54 8.34 -0.40
N GLU A 229 14.19 7.08 -0.57
CA GLU A 229 13.62 6.24 0.49
C GLU A 229 14.62 6.04 1.63
N LYS A 230 14.13 5.76 2.83
CA LYS A 230 14.97 5.44 3.99
C LYS A 230 15.51 4.01 3.90
N SER A 231 14.68 3.08 3.44
CA SER A 231 15.07 1.71 3.12
C SER A 231 14.21 1.17 1.98
N TYR A 232 14.75 0.21 1.21
CA TYR A 232 14.03 -0.45 0.11
C TYR A 232 14.24 -1.95 0.16
N GLN A 233 13.13 -2.68 0.15
CA GLN A 233 13.10 -4.13 0.12
C GLN A 233 12.20 -4.63 -1.00
N GLU A 234 12.55 -5.76 -1.60
CA GLU A 234 11.73 -6.46 -2.59
C GLU A 234 11.35 -7.85 -2.09
N LEU A 235 10.13 -8.26 -2.35
CA LEU A 235 9.67 -9.62 -2.11
C LEU A 235 8.97 -10.15 -3.36
N LYS A 236 9.49 -11.26 -3.91
CA LYS A 236 8.85 -11.98 -5.02
C LYS A 236 8.01 -13.12 -4.47
N ILE A 237 6.73 -13.17 -4.86
CA ILE A 237 5.82 -14.29 -4.58
C ILE A 237 5.68 -15.11 -5.86
N SER A 238 6.07 -16.39 -5.81
CA SER A 238 6.05 -17.26 -6.98
C SER A 238 4.88 -18.24 -6.98
N GLY A 239 4.50 -18.72 -8.19
CA GLY A 239 3.49 -19.75 -8.38
C GLY A 239 2.08 -19.24 -8.22
N LYS A 240 1.16 -20.10 -7.77
CA LYS A 240 -0.29 -19.82 -7.72
C LYS A 240 -0.66 -18.53 -6.99
N TYR A 241 0.01 -18.23 -5.88
CA TYR A 241 -0.23 -17.02 -5.10
C TYR A 241 0.53 -15.79 -5.59
N GLY A 242 1.41 -15.97 -6.60
CA GLY A 242 2.03 -14.88 -7.35
C GLY A 242 1.12 -14.27 -8.42
N GLN A 243 -0.08 -14.78 -8.63
CA GLN A 243 -1.06 -14.21 -9.54
C GLN A 243 -1.61 -12.89 -9.00
N HIS A 244 -1.83 -11.91 -9.87
CA HIS A 244 -2.15 -10.51 -9.56
C HIS A 244 -3.16 -10.33 -8.41
N SER A 245 -4.35 -10.93 -8.56
CA SER A 245 -5.41 -10.84 -7.55
C SER A 245 -5.23 -11.82 -6.37
N LYS A 246 -4.31 -12.79 -6.47
CA LYS A 246 -4.03 -13.73 -5.38
C LYS A 246 -3.01 -13.21 -4.38
N LEU A 247 -2.25 -12.18 -4.75
CA LEU A 247 -1.26 -11.56 -3.86
C LEU A 247 -1.90 -11.04 -2.57
N HIS A 248 -3.05 -10.38 -2.65
CA HIS A 248 -3.75 -9.89 -1.44
C HIS A 248 -4.48 -10.99 -0.65
N GLU A 249 -4.48 -12.26 -1.14
CA GLU A 249 -4.97 -13.44 -0.41
C GLU A 249 -3.82 -14.34 0.08
N SER A 250 -2.57 -13.96 -0.17
CA SER A 250 -1.39 -14.77 0.12
C SER A 250 -0.99 -14.67 1.59
N LYS A 251 -0.90 -15.82 2.28
CA LYS A 251 -0.37 -15.88 3.66
C LYS A 251 1.10 -15.41 3.75
N GLU A 252 1.86 -15.54 2.68
CA GLU A 252 3.25 -15.07 2.63
C GLU A 252 3.28 -13.54 2.59
N VAL A 253 2.43 -12.92 1.77
CA VAL A 253 2.22 -11.47 1.76
C VAL A 253 1.75 -10.97 3.12
N ASP A 254 0.76 -11.63 3.73
CA ASP A 254 0.28 -11.27 5.07
C ASP A 254 1.39 -11.24 6.13
N LYS A 255 2.25 -12.28 6.14
CA LYS A 255 3.37 -12.36 7.07
C LYS A 255 4.40 -11.26 6.83
N ALA A 256 4.76 -11.04 5.57
CA ALA A 256 5.72 -10.00 5.18
C ALA A 256 5.20 -8.61 5.55
N LEU A 257 3.94 -8.32 5.24
CA LEU A 257 3.27 -7.07 5.56
C LEU A 257 3.25 -6.81 7.08
N VAL A 258 2.84 -7.80 7.88
CA VAL A 258 2.80 -7.67 9.34
C VAL A 258 4.19 -7.49 9.93
N SER A 259 5.18 -8.23 9.43
CA SER A 259 6.57 -8.10 9.86
C SER A 259 7.13 -6.72 9.53
N PHE A 260 6.96 -6.27 8.29
CA PHE A 260 7.50 -4.99 7.84
C PHE A 260 6.85 -3.80 8.54
N LEU A 261 5.53 -3.79 8.68
CA LEU A 261 4.81 -2.65 9.24
C LEU A 261 4.94 -2.56 10.76
N TRP A 262 4.90 -3.71 11.48
CA TRP A 262 4.65 -3.69 12.91
C TRP A 262 5.57 -4.57 13.77
N ALA A 263 6.50 -5.34 13.22
CA ALA A 263 7.50 -6.02 14.06
C ALA A 263 8.38 -5.00 14.80
N LYS A 264 8.84 -5.44 16.02
CA LYS A 264 9.82 -4.69 16.83
C LYS A 264 11.22 -4.87 16.30
#